data_abac6496d9da7b62c66c5ca6a038cfa9
#
_entry.id   abac6496d9da7b62c66c5ca6a038cfa9
#
_cell.length_a   1.000
_cell.length_b   1.000
_cell.length_c   1.000
_cell.angle_alpha   90.00
_cell.angle_beta   90.00
_cell.angle_gamma   90.00
#
_symmetry.space_group_name_H-M   'P 1'
#
loop_
_entity.id
_entity.type
_entity.pdbx_description
1 polymer ?
#
loop_
_entity_poly.entity_id
_entity_poly.type
_entity_poly.pdbx_seq_one_letter_code
_entity_poly.pdbx_strand_id
1 'polypeptide(L)'
;MTRNSASRETIDVLIDNAKSTMSYSEQLLQNAELIKSKFSEHHITHYLQLLFELLSGSLSAIYEVCSDIKNMLSTENVYTKRFHMQMINLSQYELSVYLVGRDQGGVISELITYLNKSHQDSKELEDILQQVKLLGEQCDIRLRNVTAHYDNPNTMYTMLTTLNDEDVYVKRFGNQLLIHDKILKYISSVLQIITEKLSPDKKNCTYKKSVEE
;
A
#
# COMPACT_ATOMS: atom_id res chain seq x y z
N MET A 1 2.34 36.78 -7.14
CA MET A 1 1.94 35.70 -6.20
C MET A 1 2.88 34.53 -6.45
N THR A 2 3.90 34.39 -5.62
CA THR A 2 4.86 33.27 -5.67
C THR A 2 4.10 32.02 -5.21
N ARG A 3 3.83 31.10 -6.14
CA ARG A 3 3.33 29.77 -5.83
C ARG A 3 4.37 29.11 -4.90
N ASN A 4 3.96 28.73 -3.69
CA ASN A 4 4.64 27.75 -2.87
C ASN A 4 4.48 26.38 -3.57
N SER A 5 5.23 26.17 -4.65
CA SER A 5 5.47 24.79 -5.09
C SER A 5 6.24 24.11 -3.96
N ALA A 6 5.77 22.94 -3.51
CA ALA A 6 6.58 22.08 -2.66
C ALA A 6 8.01 22.11 -3.22
N SER A 7 9.00 22.41 -2.39
CA SER A 7 10.33 22.63 -2.93
C SER A 7 10.75 21.37 -3.69
N ARG A 8 11.42 21.51 -4.80
CA ARG A 8 11.89 20.39 -5.64
C ARG A 8 12.64 19.36 -4.78
N GLU A 9 13.34 19.84 -3.77
CA GLU A 9 14.02 19.05 -2.74
C GLU A 9 13.05 18.17 -1.93
N THR A 10 11.87 18.68 -1.54
CA THR A 10 10.86 17.88 -0.82
C THR A 10 10.30 16.73 -1.68
N ILE A 11 10.15 17.00 -2.98
CA ILE A 11 9.67 16.01 -3.95
C ILE A 11 10.70 14.92 -4.19
N ASP A 12 11.97 15.30 -4.36
CA ASP A 12 13.07 14.34 -4.55
C ASP A 12 13.20 13.43 -3.32
N VAL A 13 13.07 13.97 -2.10
CA VAL A 13 13.04 13.19 -0.86
C VAL A 13 11.87 12.21 -0.82
N LEU A 14 10.67 12.61 -1.25
CA LEU A 14 9.51 11.70 -1.30
C LEU A 14 9.73 10.55 -2.31
N ILE A 15 10.31 10.85 -3.47
CA ILE A 15 10.61 9.83 -4.49
C ILE A 15 11.66 8.85 -3.98
N ASP A 16 12.69 9.31 -3.30
CA ASP A 16 13.74 8.45 -2.76
C ASP A 16 13.24 7.61 -1.58
N ASN A 17 12.38 8.15 -0.73
CA ASN A 17 11.67 7.38 0.28
C ASN A 17 10.79 6.30 -0.35
N ALA A 18 10.05 6.63 -1.42
CA ALA A 18 9.25 5.66 -2.14
C ALA A 18 10.10 4.51 -2.68
N LYS A 19 11.24 4.78 -3.33
CA LYS A 19 12.15 3.75 -3.85
C LYS A 19 12.69 2.84 -2.75
N SER A 20 13.11 3.42 -1.62
CA SER A 20 13.61 2.65 -0.47
C SER A 20 12.52 1.74 0.09
N THR A 21 11.31 2.26 0.22
CA THR A 21 10.13 1.53 0.68
C THR A 21 9.75 0.39 -0.27
N MET A 22 9.80 0.62 -1.58
CA MET A 22 9.57 -0.40 -2.61
C MET A 22 10.59 -1.55 -2.49
N SER A 23 11.87 -1.24 -2.41
CA SER A 23 12.93 -2.26 -2.27
C SER A 23 12.75 -3.11 -1.01
N TYR A 24 12.39 -2.50 0.11
CA TYR A 24 12.10 -3.22 1.35
C TYR A 24 10.85 -4.12 1.21
N SER A 25 9.81 -3.62 0.55
CA SER A 25 8.58 -4.38 0.29
C SER A 25 8.85 -5.63 -0.55
N GLU A 26 9.68 -5.52 -1.59
CA GLU A 26 10.07 -6.65 -2.43
C GLU A 26 10.83 -7.74 -1.63
N GLN A 27 11.70 -7.33 -0.70
CA GLN A 27 12.38 -8.27 0.20
C GLN A 27 11.39 -8.96 1.14
N LEU A 28 10.39 -8.23 1.68
CA LEU A 28 9.36 -8.83 2.52
C LEU A 28 8.47 -9.80 1.75
N LEU A 29 8.13 -9.50 0.49
CA LEU A 29 7.37 -10.42 -0.37
C LEU A 29 8.13 -11.72 -0.58
N GLN A 30 9.43 -11.66 -0.89
CA GLN A 30 10.27 -12.84 -1.05
C GLN A 30 10.35 -13.68 0.24
N ASN A 31 10.47 -13.03 1.39
CA ASN A 31 10.48 -13.70 2.69
C ASN A 31 9.12 -14.35 3.01
N ALA A 32 8.01 -13.68 2.70
CA ALA A 32 6.67 -14.22 2.90
C ALA A 32 6.41 -15.46 2.04
N GLU A 33 6.85 -15.46 0.77
CA GLU A 33 6.77 -16.63 -0.11
C GLU A 33 7.59 -17.82 0.42
N LEU A 34 8.82 -17.53 0.90
CA LEU A 34 9.67 -18.56 1.49
C LEU A 34 9.04 -19.17 2.75
N ILE A 35 8.46 -18.35 3.61
CA ILE A 35 7.74 -18.80 4.80
C ILE A 35 6.51 -19.63 4.38
N LYS A 36 5.69 -19.13 3.47
CA LYS A 36 4.49 -19.81 2.96
C LYS A 36 4.82 -21.22 2.43
N SER A 37 5.95 -21.39 1.73
CA SER A 37 6.37 -22.68 1.19
C SER A 37 6.68 -23.74 2.26
N LYS A 38 6.91 -23.33 3.52
CA LYS A 38 7.21 -24.23 4.65
C LYS A 38 5.97 -24.67 5.43
N PHE A 39 4.80 -24.11 5.15
CA PHE A 39 3.55 -24.45 5.83
C PHE A 39 2.67 -25.33 4.95
N SER A 40 2.16 -26.42 5.54
CA SER A 40 1.14 -27.29 4.94
C SER A 40 -0.27 -27.04 5.50
N GLU A 41 -0.39 -26.29 6.60
CA GLU A 41 -1.67 -26.02 7.25
C GLU A 41 -2.48 -24.97 6.51
N HIS A 42 -3.69 -25.34 6.08
CA HIS A 42 -4.56 -24.51 5.23
C HIS A 42 -4.88 -23.14 5.84
N HIS A 43 -5.09 -23.05 7.15
CA HIS A 43 -5.44 -21.79 7.82
C HIS A 43 -4.28 -20.77 7.83
N ILE A 44 -3.06 -21.21 8.13
CA ILE A 44 -1.87 -20.35 8.11
C ILE A 44 -1.57 -19.91 6.67
N THR A 45 -1.73 -20.81 5.70
CA THR A 45 -1.53 -20.50 4.28
C THR A 45 -2.50 -19.43 3.80
N HIS A 46 -3.77 -19.47 4.19
CA HIS A 46 -4.76 -18.46 3.83
C HIS A 46 -4.41 -17.08 4.44
N TYR A 47 -4.04 -17.04 5.73
CA TYR A 47 -3.64 -15.79 6.37
C TYR A 47 -2.40 -15.17 5.73
N LEU A 48 -1.36 -15.98 5.43
CA LEU A 48 -0.18 -15.52 4.71
C LEU A 48 -0.51 -15.03 3.30
N GLN A 49 -1.49 -15.66 2.63
CA GLN A 49 -1.96 -15.21 1.31
C GLN A 49 -2.58 -13.82 1.39
N LEU A 50 -3.45 -13.55 2.38
CA LEU A 50 -4.04 -12.23 2.58
C LEU A 50 -2.98 -11.16 2.90
N LEU A 51 -1.96 -11.50 3.70
CA LEU A 51 -0.82 -10.59 3.96
C LEU A 51 -0.03 -10.29 2.68
N PHE A 52 0.19 -11.30 1.84
CA PHE A 52 0.84 -11.15 0.55
C PHE A 52 0.03 -10.23 -0.39
N GLU A 53 -1.29 -10.43 -0.45
CA GLU A 53 -2.20 -9.59 -1.25
C GLU A 53 -2.24 -8.14 -0.75
N LEU A 54 -2.26 -7.93 0.57
CA LEU A 54 -2.18 -6.61 1.18
C LEU A 54 -0.89 -5.89 0.77
N LEU A 55 0.24 -6.56 0.86
CA LEU A 55 1.53 -5.97 0.55
C LEU A 55 1.69 -5.72 -0.95
N SER A 56 1.37 -6.70 -1.79
CA SER A 56 1.54 -6.59 -3.25
C SER A 56 0.63 -5.54 -3.85
N GLY A 57 -0.64 -5.48 -3.43
CA GLY A 57 -1.59 -4.47 -3.89
C GLY A 57 -1.18 -3.05 -3.50
N SER A 58 -0.73 -2.88 -2.25
CA SER A 58 -0.23 -1.58 -1.77
C SER A 58 1.07 -1.17 -2.49
N LEU A 59 1.98 -2.09 -2.74
CA LEU A 59 3.23 -1.86 -3.46
C LEU A 59 2.98 -1.47 -4.92
N SER A 60 2.11 -2.20 -5.62
CA SER A 60 1.74 -1.90 -7.02
C SER A 60 1.21 -0.47 -7.15
N ALA A 61 0.30 -0.06 -6.27
CA ALA A 61 -0.24 1.30 -6.29
C ALA A 61 0.84 2.37 -6.01
N ILE A 62 1.87 2.09 -5.20
CA ILE A 62 2.99 3.02 -4.99
C ILE A 62 3.82 3.16 -6.26
N TYR A 63 4.10 2.06 -6.98
CA TYR A 63 4.84 2.10 -8.25
C TYR A 63 4.13 2.99 -9.27
N GLU A 64 2.82 2.78 -9.45
CA GLU A 64 2.00 3.56 -10.38
C GLU A 64 2.00 5.04 -10.01
N VAL A 65 1.63 5.37 -8.76
CA VAL A 65 1.52 6.76 -8.31
C VAL A 65 2.89 7.47 -8.30
N CYS A 66 3.97 6.79 -7.92
CA CYS A 66 5.33 7.36 -7.96
C CYS A 66 5.74 7.72 -9.39
N SER A 67 5.44 6.86 -10.36
CA SER A 67 5.70 7.11 -11.79
C SER A 67 4.91 8.33 -12.28
N ASP A 68 3.62 8.41 -11.95
CA ASP A 68 2.75 9.50 -12.38
C ASP A 68 3.11 10.83 -11.70
N ILE A 69 3.46 10.85 -10.42
CA ILE A 69 3.97 12.03 -9.72
C ILE A 69 5.23 12.56 -10.42
N LYS A 70 6.19 11.66 -10.72
CA LYS A 70 7.43 12.04 -11.40
C LYS A 70 7.14 12.66 -12.77
N ASN A 71 6.28 12.05 -13.56
CA ASN A 71 5.92 12.53 -14.90
C ASN A 71 5.12 13.84 -14.84
N MET A 72 4.18 13.98 -13.90
CA MET A 72 3.43 15.20 -13.65
C MET A 72 4.35 16.40 -13.36
N LEU A 73 5.36 16.19 -12.53
CA LEU A 73 6.28 17.24 -12.10
C LEU A 73 7.35 17.58 -13.14
N SER A 74 7.69 16.65 -14.03
CA SER A 74 8.72 16.84 -15.06
C SER A 74 8.22 17.49 -16.33
N THR A 75 6.91 17.59 -16.56
CA THR A 75 6.32 18.14 -17.78
C THR A 75 5.84 19.58 -17.59
N GLU A 76 6.07 20.44 -18.61
CA GLU A 76 5.48 21.79 -18.69
C GLU A 76 4.11 21.77 -19.38
N ASN A 77 3.76 20.68 -20.04
CA ASN A 77 2.50 20.56 -20.75
C ASN A 77 1.32 20.36 -19.78
N VAL A 78 0.42 21.32 -19.73
CA VAL A 78 -0.74 21.32 -18.82
C VAL A 78 -1.66 20.10 -19.03
N TYR A 79 -1.84 19.65 -20.25
CA TYR A 79 -2.67 18.47 -20.56
C TYR A 79 -2.03 17.20 -20.04
N THR A 80 -0.72 17.06 -20.24
CA THR A 80 0.05 15.92 -19.73
C THR A 80 0.04 15.90 -18.18
N LYS A 81 0.21 17.05 -17.54
CA LYS A 81 0.09 17.15 -16.07
C LYS A 81 -1.26 16.65 -15.58
N ARG A 82 -2.34 17.12 -16.19
CA ARG A 82 -3.72 16.76 -15.82
C ARG A 82 -3.98 15.26 -16.04
N PHE A 83 -3.44 14.69 -17.12
CA PHE A 83 -3.51 13.25 -17.34
C PHE A 83 -2.88 12.48 -16.18
N HIS A 84 -1.66 12.83 -15.76
CA HIS A 84 -1.01 12.16 -14.62
C HIS A 84 -1.75 12.37 -13.30
N MET A 85 -2.28 13.58 -13.03
CA MET A 85 -3.14 13.82 -11.85
C MET A 85 -4.35 12.87 -11.83
N GLN A 86 -4.95 12.63 -12.98
CA GLN A 86 -6.07 11.72 -13.12
C GLN A 86 -5.64 10.27 -12.88
N MET A 87 -4.50 9.84 -13.41
CA MET A 87 -3.97 8.49 -13.18
C MET A 87 -3.64 8.25 -11.70
N ILE A 88 -3.04 9.24 -11.02
CA ILE A 88 -2.83 9.21 -9.56
C ILE A 88 -4.16 9.03 -8.82
N ASN A 89 -5.17 9.83 -9.18
CA ASN A 89 -6.49 9.75 -8.56
C ASN A 89 -7.14 8.37 -8.76
N LEU A 90 -7.02 7.81 -9.94
CA LEU A 90 -7.55 6.48 -10.28
C LEU A 90 -6.84 5.39 -9.48
N SER A 91 -5.51 5.35 -9.49
CA SER A 91 -4.73 4.34 -8.79
C SER A 91 -4.98 4.36 -7.26
N GLN A 92 -5.06 5.54 -6.65
CA GLN A 92 -5.38 5.68 -5.23
C GLN A 92 -6.81 5.25 -4.90
N TYR A 93 -7.77 5.53 -5.78
CA TYR A 93 -9.15 5.08 -5.63
C TYR A 93 -9.25 3.56 -5.74
N GLU A 94 -8.65 2.96 -6.78
CA GLU A 94 -8.68 1.50 -6.99
C GLU A 94 -7.97 0.76 -5.84
N LEU A 95 -6.87 1.30 -5.31
CA LEU A 95 -6.23 0.77 -4.10
C LEU A 95 -7.21 0.76 -2.91
N SER A 96 -7.94 1.86 -2.69
CA SER A 96 -8.90 1.92 -1.59
C SER A 96 -10.02 0.89 -1.77
N VAL A 97 -10.52 0.72 -2.99
CA VAL A 97 -11.54 -0.29 -3.31
C VAL A 97 -11.02 -1.71 -3.10
N TYR A 98 -9.79 -1.99 -3.50
CA TYR A 98 -9.16 -3.30 -3.35
C TYR A 98 -8.94 -3.67 -1.88
N LEU A 99 -8.42 -2.73 -1.08
CA LEU A 99 -8.07 -2.98 0.31
C LEU A 99 -9.27 -2.94 1.26
N VAL A 100 -10.22 -2.03 1.03
CA VAL A 100 -11.41 -1.83 1.88
C VAL A 100 -12.59 -2.69 1.44
N GLY A 101 -12.76 -2.89 0.12
CA GLY A 101 -13.95 -3.48 -0.50
C GLY A 101 -15.04 -2.45 -0.75
N ARG A 102 -15.97 -2.77 -1.66
CA ARG A 102 -17.21 -1.98 -1.87
C ARG A 102 -18.36 -2.57 -1.07
N ASP A 103 -18.80 -3.76 -1.47
CA ASP A 103 -19.98 -4.45 -0.92
C ASP A 103 -19.60 -5.80 -0.29
N GLN A 104 -18.50 -6.37 -0.69
CA GLN A 104 -17.92 -7.62 -0.17
C GLN A 104 -16.51 -7.32 0.27
N GLY A 105 -16.11 -7.74 1.45
CA GLY A 105 -14.89 -7.34 2.13
C GLY A 105 -13.65 -7.24 1.23
N GLY A 106 -12.91 -6.15 1.38
CA GLY A 106 -11.56 -6.04 0.81
C GLY A 106 -10.54 -6.78 1.67
N VAL A 107 -9.31 -6.84 1.19
CA VAL A 107 -8.23 -7.63 1.81
C VAL A 107 -8.05 -7.32 3.31
N ILE A 108 -8.09 -6.05 3.72
CA ILE A 108 -7.96 -5.68 5.14
C ILE A 108 -9.18 -6.12 5.94
N SER A 109 -10.39 -6.00 5.37
CA SER A 109 -11.63 -6.43 6.02
C SER A 109 -11.66 -7.94 6.25
N GLU A 110 -11.12 -8.72 5.30
CA GLU A 110 -10.96 -10.17 5.44
C GLU A 110 -9.93 -10.55 6.51
N LEU A 111 -8.80 -9.84 6.56
CA LEU A 111 -7.78 -10.01 7.61
C LEU A 111 -8.36 -9.73 9.01
N ILE A 112 -9.09 -8.61 9.16
CA ILE A 112 -9.77 -8.28 10.43
C ILE A 112 -10.77 -9.37 10.82
N THR A 113 -11.57 -9.86 9.86
CA THR A 113 -12.53 -10.94 10.10
C THR A 113 -11.83 -12.22 10.54
N TYR A 114 -10.69 -12.56 9.93
CA TYR A 114 -9.88 -13.71 10.30
C TYR A 114 -9.34 -13.59 11.73
N LEU A 115 -8.76 -12.45 12.09
CA LEU A 115 -8.21 -12.21 13.43
C LEU A 115 -9.31 -12.26 14.50
N ASN A 116 -10.46 -11.63 14.25
CA ASN A 116 -11.59 -11.63 15.19
C ASN A 116 -12.13 -13.05 15.44
N LYS A 117 -12.21 -13.90 14.40
CA LYS A 117 -12.59 -15.31 14.56
C LYS A 117 -11.55 -16.10 15.40
N SER A 118 -10.29 -15.68 15.38
CA SER A 118 -9.20 -16.29 16.12
C SER A 118 -8.97 -15.65 17.49
N HIS A 119 -9.85 -14.73 17.93
CA HIS A 119 -9.70 -13.94 19.17
C HIS A 119 -8.36 -13.20 19.28
N GLN A 120 -7.83 -12.72 18.15
CA GLN A 120 -6.60 -11.93 18.08
C GLN A 120 -6.92 -10.44 17.92
N ASP A 121 -5.99 -9.56 18.33
CA ASP A 121 -6.16 -8.10 18.20
C ASP A 121 -6.08 -7.66 16.75
N SER A 122 -7.06 -6.85 16.31
CA SER A 122 -7.20 -6.31 14.95
C SER A 122 -7.01 -4.79 14.87
N LYS A 123 -6.75 -4.12 16.00
CA LYS A 123 -6.73 -2.63 16.06
C LYS A 123 -5.79 -1.97 15.07
N GLU A 124 -4.61 -2.52 14.85
CA GLU A 124 -3.64 -1.96 13.92
C GLU A 124 -4.17 -2.01 12.47
N LEU A 125 -4.82 -3.11 12.09
CA LEU A 125 -5.48 -3.23 10.78
C LEU A 125 -6.71 -2.33 10.67
N GLU A 126 -7.45 -2.12 11.74
CA GLU A 126 -8.59 -1.19 11.78
C GLU A 126 -8.14 0.26 11.57
N ASP A 127 -7.00 0.66 12.15
CA ASP A 127 -6.40 1.98 11.92
C ASP A 127 -5.94 2.14 10.46
N ILE A 128 -5.28 1.12 9.91
CA ILE A 128 -4.89 1.11 8.48
C ILE A 128 -6.12 1.19 7.58
N LEU A 129 -7.16 0.40 7.86
CA LEU A 129 -8.43 0.41 7.13
C LEU A 129 -9.04 1.81 7.07
N GLN A 130 -9.09 2.49 8.23
CA GLN A 130 -9.64 3.84 8.31
C GLN A 130 -8.83 4.85 7.47
N GLN A 131 -7.50 4.74 7.48
CA GLN A 131 -6.64 5.63 6.69
C GLN A 131 -6.79 5.39 5.19
N VAL A 132 -6.92 4.12 4.76
CA VAL A 132 -7.18 3.78 3.35
C VAL A 132 -8.55 4.30 2.90
N LYS A 133 -9.58 4.23 3.76
CA LYS A 133 -10.89 4.84 3.49
C LYS A 133 -10.77 6.34 3.26
N LEU A 134 -10.09 7.04 4.16
CA LEU A 134 -9.87 8.49 4.04
C LEU A 134 -9.09 8.85 2.77
N LEU A 135 -8.11 8.04 2.36
CA LEU A 135 -7.42 8.23 1.08
C LEU A 135 -8.38 8.09 -0.10
N GLY A 136 -9.24 7.07 -0.11
CA GLY A 136 -10.24 6.85 -1.16
C GLY A 136 -11.29 7.97 -1.23
N GLU A 137 -11.76 8.48 -0.07
CA GLU A 137 -12.71 9.59 0.02
C GLU A 137 -12.14 10.92 -0.54
N GLN A 138 -10.82 11.10 -0.51
CA GLN A 138 -10.15 12.24 -1.12
C GLN A 138 -10.06 12.15 -2.65
N CYS A 139 -10.35 10.98 -3.22
CA CYS A 139 -10.33 10.76 -4.66
C CYS A 139 -11.66 11.20 -5.29
N ASP A 140 -11.60 11.96 -6.39
CA ASP A 140 -12.82 12.35 -7.11
C ASP A 140 -13.33 11.19 -7.97
N ILE A 141 -14.41 10.55 -7.52
CA ILE A 141 -15.05 9.41 -8.21
C ILE A 141 -15.53 9.79 -9.62
N ARG A 142 -15.87 11.05 -9.85
CA ARG A 142 -16.30 11.53 -11.18
C ARG A 142 -15.16 11.41 -12.18
N LEU A 143 -13.92 11.67 -11.76
CA LEU A 143 -12.73 11.52 -12.60
C LEU A 143 -12.47 10.08 -13.01
N ARG A 144 -12.84 9.09 -12.17
CA ARG A 144 -12.79 7.67 -12.52
C ARG A 144 -13.73 7.33 -13.67
N ASN A 145 -14.98 7.80 -13.59
CA ASN A 145 -15.97 7.55 -14.63
C ASN A 145 -15.58 8.18 -15.97
N VAL A 146 -14.84 9.29 -15.93
CA VAL A 146 -14.29 9.97 -17.10
C VAL A 146 -13.20 9.14 -17.78
N THR A 147 -12.31 8.50 -17.01
CA THR A 147 -11.24 7.64 -17.55
C THR A 147 -11.78 6.36 -18.17
N ALA A 148 -12.87 5.83 -17.62
CA ALA A 148 -13.50 4.62 -18.14
C ALA A 148 -14.37 4.85 -19.40
N HIS A 149 -14.74 6.12 -19.70
CA HIS A 149 -15.70 6.48 -20.75
C HIS A 149 -15.16 7.63 -21.60
N TYR A 150 -14.11 7.37 -22.37
CA TYR A 150 -13.52 8.33 -23.34
C TYR A 150 -14.50 8.79 -24.45
N ASP A 151 -15.70 8.24 -24.48
CA ASP A 151 -16.67 8.42 -25.58
C ASP A 151 -17.40 9.77 -25.50
N ASN A 152 -17.23 10.54 -24.41
CA ASN A 152 -17.92 11.81 -24.24
C ASN A 152 -16.94 12.99 -24.25
N PRO A 153 -16.94 13.84 -25.30
CA PRO A 153 -16.07 15.03 -25.39
C PRO A 153 -16.22 16.03 -24.22
N ASN A 154 -17.43 16.15 -23.64
CA ASN A 154 -17.69 17.02 -22.50
C ASN A 154 -16.99 16.52 -21.23
N THR A 155 -16.81 15.21 -21.12
CA THR A 155 -16.13 14.55 -20.02
C THR A 155 -14.64 14.89 -20.01
N MET A 156 -14.01 14.88 -21.19
CA MET A 156 -12.60 15.24 -21.36
C MET A 156 -12.37 16.73 -21.06
N TYR A 157 -13.29 17.60 -21.49
CA TYR A 157 -13.23 19.04 -21.19
C TYR A 157 -13.36 19.31 -19.67
N THR A 158 -14.31 18.69 -19.00
CA THR A 158 -14.48 18.81 -17.53
C THR A 158 -13.23 18.35 -16.80
N MET A 159 -12.64 17.23 -17.19
CA MET A 159 -11.39 16.72 -16.68
C MET A 159 -10.24 17.73 -16.79
N LEU A 160 -10.12 18.33 -17.99
CA LEU A 160 -9.05 19.29 -18.26
C LEU A 160 -9.21 20.62 -17.55
N THR A 161 -10.40 20.96 -17.04
CA THR A 161 -10.69 22.24 -16.38
C THR A 161 -10.71 22.15 -14.86
N THR A 162 -10.93 20.98 -14.27
CA THR A 162 -11.10 20.80 -12.82
C THR A 162 -9.81 20.47 -12.04
N LEU A 163 -8.79 19.93 -12.73
CA LEU A 163 -7.54 19.52 -12.08
C LEU A 163 -6.51 20.64 -12.15
N ASN A 164 -6.31 21.37 -11.06
CA ASN A 164 -5.47 22.57 -11.08
C ASN A 164 -4.43 22.66 -9.96
N ASP A 165 -4.42 21.75 -8.98
CA ASP A 165 -3.54 21.86 -7.82
C ASP A 165 -2.63 20.63 -7.68
N GLU A 166 -1.38 20.73 -8.15
CA GLU A 166 -0.36 19.71 -8.09
C GLU A 166 -0.03 19.33 -6.63
N ASP A 167 -0.04 20.29 -5.71
CA ASP A 167 0.34 20.11 -4.30
C ASP A 167 -0.61 19.15 -3.58
N VAL A 168 -1.88 19.10 -3.96
CA VAL A 168 -2.86 18.15 -3.42
C VAL A 168 -2.45 16.71 -3.72
N TYR A 169 -1.98 16.43 -4.95
CA TYR A 169 -1.57 15.09 -5.37
C TYR A 169 -0.27 14.66 -4.71
N VAL A 170 0.70 15.57 -4.58
CA VAL A 170 1.96 15.32 -3.87
C VAL A 170 1.68 15.02 -2.40
N LYS A 171 0.81 15.78 -1.74
CA LYS A 171 0.43 15.54 -0.34
C LYS A 171 -0.28 14.21 -0.15
N ARG A 172 -1.23 13.86 -1.04
CA ARG A 172 -1.92 12.55 -0.99
C ARG A 172 -0.94 11.39 -1.20
N PHE A 173 0.04 11.55 -2.08
CA PHE A 173 1.10 10.56 -2.26
C PHE A 173 1.92 10.37 -0.97
N GLY A 174 2.28 11.46 -0.29
CA GLY A 174 2.92 11.39 1.03
C GLY A 174 2.08 10.60 2.04
N ASN A 175 0.77 10.83 2.10
CA ASN A 175 -0.15 10.07 2.96
C ASN A 175 -0.21 8.58 2.56
N GLN A 176 -0.21 8.27 1.27
CA GLN A 176 -0.18 6.89 0.77
C GLN A 176 1.11 6.16 1.20
N LEU A 177 2.26 6.84 1.15
CA LEU A 177 3.52 6.27 1.63
C LEU A 177 3.49 5.97 3.13
N LEU A 178 2.88 6.85 3.95
CA LEU A 178 2.70 6.61 5.38
C LEU A 178 1.79 5.41 5.67
N ILE A 179 0.73 5.24 4.89
CA ILE A 179 -0.16 4.06 4.99
C ILE A 179 0.63 2.80 4.66
N HIS A 180 1.40 2.83 3.58
CA HIS A 180 2.22 1.68 3.18
C HIS A 180 3.29 1.32 4.22
N ASP A 181 3.95 2.31 4.83
CA ASP A 181 4.90 2.09 5.93
C ASP A 181 4.24 1.37 7.13
N LYS A 182 3.00 1.72 7.47
CA LYS A 182 2.22 1.00 8.49
C LYS A 182 1.94 -0.45 8.07
N ILE A 183 1.55 -0.68 6.83
CA ILE A 183 1.36 -2.02 6.28
C ILE A 183 2.65 -2.84 6.38
N LEU A 184 3.79 -2.26 6.01
CA LEU A 184 5.10 -2.91 6.12
C LEU A 184 5.44 -3.29 7.55
N LYS A 185 5.24 -2.38 8.51
CA LYS A 185 5.50 -2.63 9.93
C LYS A 185 4.62 -3.75 10.46
N TYR A 186 3.34 -3.72 10.14
CA TYR A 186 2.39 -4.76 10.53
C TYR A 186 2.84 -6.13 9.99
N ILE A 187 3.10 -6.24 8.69
CA ILE A 187 3.51 -7.50 8.05
C ILE A 187 4.86 -7.99 8.60
N SER A 188 5.83 -7.09 8.78
CA SER A 188 7.12 -7.43 9.38
C SER A 188 6.97 -8.05 10.78
N SER A 189 6.15 -7.43 11.64
CA SER A 189 5.92 -7.96 12.99
C SER A 189 5.24 -9.33 12.98
N VAL A 190 4.28 -9.53 12.09
CA VAL A 190 3.59 -10.82 11.93
C VAL A 190 4.56 -11.90 11.42
N LEU A 191 5.35 -11.61 10.40
CA LEU A 191 6.33 -12.56 9.85
C LEU A 191 7.41 -12.91 10.86
N GLN A 192 7.84 -11.95 11.70
CA GLN A 192 8.77 -12.21 12.80
C GLN A 192 8.19 -13.21 13.81
N ILE A 193 6.94 -12.99 14.28
CA ILE A 193 6.26 -13.89 15.22
C ILE A 193 6.13 -15.30 14.64
N ILE A 194 5.77 -15.41 13.35
CA ILE A 194 5.67 -16.70 12.67
C ILE A 194 7.04 -17.39 12.60
N THR A 195 8.09 -16.66 12.24
CA THR A 195 9.46 -17.19 12.12
C THR A 195 9.99 -17.66 13.48
N GLU A 196 9.74 -16.92 14.56
CA GLU A 196 10.12 -17.30 15.92
C GLU A 196 9.44 -18.60 16.37
N LYS A 197 8.15 -18.78 16.03
CA LYS A 197 7.42 -20.02 16.33
C LYS A 197 7.91 -21.23 15.49
N LEU A 198 8.47 -20.98 14.31
CA LEU A 198 9.03 -22.02 13.43
C LEU A 198 10.47 -22.42 13.81
N SER A 199 11.21 -21.58 14.51
CA SER A 199 12.56 -21.89 14.92
C SER A 199 12.52 -22.94 16.03
N PRO A 200 12.92 -24.19 15.79
CA PRO A 200 13.00 -25.19 16.84
C PRO A 200 13.97 -24.68 17.91
N ASP A 201 13.54 -24.75 19.16
CA ASP A 201 14.23 -24.30 20.36
C ASP A 201 15.75 -24.43 20.28
N LYS A 202 16.46 -23.32 20.20
CA LYS A 202 17.88 -23.24 20.59
C LYS A 202 18.09 -23.47 22.10
N LYS A 203 17.02 -23.67 22.87
CA LYS A 203 17.07 -23.86 24.32
C LYS A 203 17.40 -25.27 24.78
N ASN A 204 17.43 -26.28 23.88
CA ASN A 204 17.74 -27.67 24.28
C ASN A 204 19.16 -28.13 23.95
N CYS A 205 20.06 -27.27 23.48
CA CYS A 205 21.47 -27.64 23.23
C CYS A 205 22.44 -27.42 24.41
N THR A 206 21.99 -26.94 25.55
CA THR A 206 22.88 -26.64 26.71
C THR A 206 22.77 -27.62 27.87
N TYR A 207 22.00 -28.70 27.77
CA TYR A 207 21.88 -29.69 28.84
C TYR A 207 22.30 -31.14 28.41
N LYS A 208 23.46 -31.28 27.80
CA LYS A 208 24.15 -32.59 27.70
C LYS A 208 25.67 -32.44 27.67
N LYS A 209 26.24 -31.80 28.70
CA LYS A 209 27.67 -31.86 28.97
C LYS A 209 27.93 -31.70 30.47
N SER A 210 27.46 -32.59 31.27
CA SER A 210 27.97 -32.79 32.66
C SER A 210 27.32 -34.00 33.29
N VAL A 211 27.54 -35.21 32.76
CA VAL A 211 27.53 -36.46 33.51
C VAL A 211 28.40 -37.45 32.72
N GLU A 212 29.68 -37.33 32.86
CA GLU A 212 30.71 -38.39 32.71
C GLU A 212 32.01 -37.82 33.29
N GLU A 213 32.12 -37.93 34.62
CA GLU A 213 33.34 -38.15 35.39
C GLU A 213 32.98 -38.91 36.67
#